data_c23b71c426738ba7663a7e9da314687d
#
_entry.id   c23b71c426738ba7663a7e9da314687d
#
_cell.length_a   1.000
_cell.length_b   1.000
_cell.length_c   1.000
_cell.angle_alpha   90.00
_cell.angle_beta   90.00
_cell.angle_gamma   90.00
#
_symmetry.space_group_name_H-M   'P 1'
#
loop_
_entity.id
_entity.type
_entity.pdbx_description
1 polymer ?
#
loop_
_entity_poly.entity_id
_entity_poly.type
_entity_poly.pdbx_seq_one_letter_code
_entity_poly.pdbx_strand_id
1 'polypeptide(L)'
;ITKAYCNQLADGLMNTMKMLGIWKGETRSVREPIVDDRADGVVFFNAPRAGIFVSEAKHWTELAEGDKVGDIVNPLTGEVLSGITTPEKGILFTIREYPVVDEGSLVGRLLKV
;
A
#
# COMPACT_ATOMS: atom_id res chain seq x y z
N ILE A 1 -1.21 12.24 -1.56
CA ILE A 1 -2.23 11.74 -2.54
C ILE A 1 -1.62 11.88 -3.92
N THR A 2 -1.53 10.78 -4.66
CA THR A 2 -0.99 10.81 -6.03
C THR A 2 -2.06 11.25 -7.02
N LYS A 3 -1.63 11.87 -8.14
CA LYS A 3 -2.54 12.30 -9.21
C LYS A 3 -3.37 11.14 -9.78
N ALA A 4 -2.80 9.93 -9.81
CA ALA A 4 -3.51 8.73 -10.28
C ALA A 4 -4.74 8.43 -9.41
N TYR A 5 -4.63 8.48 -8.10
CA TYR A 5 -5.76 8.25 -7.18
C TYR A 5 -6.80 9.37 -7.23
N CYS A 6 -6.36 10.62 -7.42
CA CYS A 6 -7.30 11.73 -7.66
C CYS A 6 -8.12 11.51 -8.92
N ASN A 7 -7.50 11.04 -10.00
CA ASN A 7 -8.21 10.74 -11.25
C ASN A 7 -9.21 9.58 -11.06
N GLN A 8 -8.83 8.51 -10.35
CA GLN A 8 -9.75 7.40 -10.05
C GLN A 8 -10.97 7.87 -9.26
N LEU A 9 -10.76 8.75 -8.26
CA LEU A 9 -11.85 9.32 -7.49
C LEU A 9 -12.78 10.17 -8.37
N ALA A 10 -12.21 11.02 -9.24
CA ALA A 10 -12.99 11.84 -10.18
C ALA A 10 -13.80 10.95 -11.14
N ASP A 11 -13.21 9.88 -11.67
CA ASP A 11 -13.91 8.93 -12.54
C ASP A 11 -15.06 8.22 -11.82
N GLY A 12 -14.87 7.84 -10.56
CA GLY A 12 -15.92 7.28 -9.71
C GLY A 12 -17.07 8.24 -9.48
N LEU A 13 -16.79 9.53 -9.21
CA LEU A 13 -17.80 10.57 -9.07
C LEU A 13 -18.58 10.78 -10.37
N MET A 14 -17.90 10.84 -11.51
CA MET A 14 -18.57 11.00 -12.83
C MET A 14 -19.47 9.81 -13.14
N ASN A 15 -19.03 8.58 -12.83
CA ASN A 15 -19.86 7.39 -12.99
C ASN A 15 -21.12 7.45 -12.10
N THR A 16 -20.99 7.90 -10.86
CA THR A 16 -22.11 8.07 -9.94
C THR A 16 -23.11 9.11 -10.48
N MET A 17 -22.62 10.24 -10.98
CA MET A 17 -23.46 11.27 -11.60
C MET A 17 -24.21 10.75 -12.83
N LYS A 18 -23.57 9.89 -13.62
CA LYS A 18 -24.23 9.23 -14.74
C LYS A 18 -25.34 8.29 -14.27
N MET A 19 -25.07 7.45 -13.27
CA MET A 19 -26.07 6.53 -12.72
C MET A 19 -27.28 7.27 -12.15
N LEU A 20 -27.07 8.45 -11.58
CA LEU A 20 -28.13 9.31 -11.06
C LEU A 20 -28.84 10.13 -12.15
N GLY A 21 -28.45 10.02 -13.42
CA GLY A 21 -29.02 10.78 -14.54
C GLY A 21 -28.65 12.26 -14.57
N ILE A 22 -27.70 12.71 -13.72
CA ILE A 22 -27.23 14.10 -13.65
C ILE A 22 -26.31 14.41 -14.84
N TRP A 23 -25.52 13.44 -15.27
CA TRP A 23 -24.58 13.58 -16.38
C TRP A 23 -24.86 12.57 -17.50
N LYS A 24 -24.81 13.01 -18.75
CA LYS A 24 -25.14 12.21 -19.94
C LYS A 24 -23.92 11.62 -20.67
N GLY A 25 -22.72 11.82 -20.15
CA GLY A 25 -21.51 11.28 -20.74
C GLY A 25 -21.38 9.75 -20.60
N GLU A 26 -20.29 9.18 -21.09
CA GLU A 26 -20.01 7.75 -20.98
C GLU A 26 -19.42 7.38 -19.61
N THR A 27 -19.73 6.17 -19.15
CA THR A 27 -19.08 5.61 -17.96
C THR A 27 -17.62 5.33 -18.23
N ARG A 28 -16.77 5.62 -17.26
CA ARG A 28 -15.35 5.34 -17.31
C ARG A 28 -15.05 4.00 -16.66
N SER A 29 -14.11 3.27 -17.24
CA SER A 29 -13.65 2.03 -16.64
C SER A 29 -13.00 2.31 -15.28
N VAL A 30 -13.43 1.61 -14.26
CA VAL A 30 -12.81 1.60 -12.93
C VAL A 30 -12.31 0.20 -12.63
N ARG A 31 -11.23 0.13 -11.86
CA ARG A 31 -10.72 -1.16 -11.40
C ARG A 31 -11.71 -1.75 -10.40
N GLU A 32 -12.07 -3.01 -10.59
CA GLU A 32 -12.89 -3.72 -9.61
C GLU A 32 -12.16 -3.84 -8.27
N PRO A 33 -12.87 -3.62 -7.15
CA PRO A 33 -12.27 -3.80 -5.84
C PRO A 33 -12.01 -5.28 -5.56
N ILE A 34 -10.95 -5.56 -4.82
CA ILE A 34 -10.74 -6.87 -4.20
C ILE A 34 -11.55 -6.87 -2.91
N VAL A 35 -12.46 -7.82 -2.78
CA VAL A 35 -13.26 -8.02 -1.56
C VAL A 35 -12.68 -9.20 -0.81
N ASP A 36 -12.31 -8.98 0.44
CA ASP A 36 -11.90 -10.03 1.37
C ASP A 36 -12.74 -9.92 2.64
N ASP A 37 -13.52 -10.95 2.91
CA ASP A 37 -14.42 -11.07 4.08
C ASP A 37 -13.83 -11.92 5.21
N ARG A 38 -12.57 -12.39 5.05
CA ARG A 38 -11.89 -13.18 6.07
C ARG A 38 -11.45 -12.31 7.25
N ALA A 39 -11.75 -12.78 8.45
CA ALA A 39 -11.36 -12.07 9.68
C ALA A 39 -9.83 -11.95 9.88
N ASP A 40 -9.06 -12.85 9.28
CA ASP A 40 -7.59 -12.93 9.36
C ASP A 40 -6.90 -12.66 8.00
N GLY A 41 -7.63 -12.06 7.06
CA GLY A 41 -7.17 -11.81 5.69
C GLY A 41 -6.05 -10.77 5.58
N VAL A 42 -5.80 -9.98 6.63
CA VAL A 42 -4.82 -8.90 6.62
C VAL A 42 -3.68 -9.17 7.60
N VAL A 43 -2.47 -9.12 7.09
CA VAL A 43 -1.23 -9.21 7.89
C VAL A 43 -0.58 -7.85 7.99
N PHE A 44 -0.23 -7.48 9.21
CA PHE A 44 0.48 -6.23 9.52
C PHE A 44 1.94 -6.51 9.76
N PHE A 45 2.82 -5.65 9.28
CA PHE A 45 4.23 -5.70 9.65
C PHE A 45 4.78 -4.31 9.97
N ASN A 46 5.59 -4.26 11.01
CA ASN A 46 6.01 -3.03 11.65
C ASN A 46 7.54 -2.88 11.59
N ALA A 47 8.01 -1.64 11.76
CA ALA A 47 9.43 -1.33 11.81
C ALA A 47 10.06 -1.95 13.07
N PRO A 48 11.11 -2.77 12.93
CA PRO A 48 11.82 -3.36 14.07
C PRO A 48 12.76 -2.37 14.78
N ARG A 49 13.02 -1.20 14.16
CA ARG A 49 13.89 -0.14 14.68
C ARG A 49 13.44 1.23 14.19
N ALA A 50 13.85 2.28 14.91
CA ALA A 50 13.71 3.64 14.45
C ALA A 50 14.74 3.98 13.36
N GLY A 51 14.36 4.82 12.39
CA GLY A 51 15.25 5.26 11.31
C GLY A 51 14.47 5.82 10.12
N ILE A 52 15.10 5.78 8.96
CA ILE A 52 14.49 6.15 7.68
C ILE A 52 14.14 4.87 6.92
N PHE A 53 12.85 4.69 6.65
CA PHE A 53 12.37 3.59 5.81
C PHE A 53 12.54 3.94 4.33
N VAL A 54 13.28 3.11 3.62
CA VAL A 54 13.50 3.17 2.17
C VAL A 54 12.78 1.99 1.54
N SER A 55 11.65 2.26 0.89
CA SER A 55 10.85 1.22 0.25
C SER A 55 11.47 0.76 -1.07
N GLU A 56 11.52 -0.55 -1.27
CA GLU A 56 11.86 -1.20 -2.55
C GLU A 56 10.63 -1.83 -3.22
N ALA A 57 9.68 -2.29 -2.43
CA ALA A 57 8.45 -2.89 -2.94
C ALA A 57 7.47 -1.83 -3.45
N LYS A 58 6.69 -2.20 -4.44
CA LYS A 58 5.65 -1.34 -5.00
C LYS A 58 4.27 -1.70 -4.43
N HIS A 59 3.46 -0.68 -4.25
CA HIS A 59 2.06 -0.83 -3.89
C HIS A 59 1.30 -1.70 -4.92
N TRP A 60 0.40 -2.55 -4.46
CA TRP A 60 -0.37 -3.50 -5.27
C TRP A 60 0.47 -4.56 -6.00
N THR A 61 1.58 -4.98 -5.41
CA THR A 61 2.40 -6.09 -5.89
C THR A 61 2.12 -7.34 -5.05
N GLU A 62 2.00 -8.48 -5.70
CA GLU A 62 2.02 -9.79 -5.03
C GLU A 62 3.45 -10.10 -4.62
N LEU A 63 3.64 -10.44 -3.36
CA LEU A 63 4.91 -10.77 -2.75
C LEU A 63 4.84 -12.17 -2.12
N ALA A 64 5.93 -12.92 -2.23
CA ALA A 64 6.09 -14.18 -1.53
C ALA A 64 6.55 -13.93 -0.08
N GLU A 65 6.40 -14.94 0.78
CA GLU A 65 6.99 -14.90 2.12
C GLU A 65 8.51 -14.71 2.03
N GLY A 66 9.04 -13.77 2.80
CA GLY A 66 10.45 -13.42 2.83
C GLY A 66 10.90 -12.43 1.77
N ASP A 67 10.04 -12.02 0.83
CA ASP A 67 10.39 -10.99 -0.15
C ASP A 67 10.71 -9.66 0.52
N LYS A 68 11.73 -8.99 0.00
CA LYS A 68 12.19 -7.70 0.55
C LYS A 68 11.19 -6.59 0.25
N VAL A 69 10.79 -5.88 1.29
CA VAL A 69 9.92 -4.71 1.20
C VAL A 69 10.72 -3.41 1.18
N GLY A 70 11.82 -3.37 1.90
CA GLY A 70 12.70 -2.21 1.99
C GLY A 70 13.68 -2.30 3.14
N ASP A 71 14.38 -1.21 3.40
CA ASP A 71 15.40 -1.09 4.46
C ASP A 71 15.07 0.04 5.43
N ILE A 72 15.49 -0.12 6.67
CA ILE A 72 15.58 0.98 7.63
C ILE A 72 17.04 1.41 7.71
N VAL A 73 17.29 2.68 7.44
CA VAL A 73 18.63 3.28 7.36
C VAL A 73 18.85 4.29 8.48
N ASN A 74 20.06 4.35 8.97
CA ASN A 74 20.49 5.41 9.89
C ASN A 74 20.58 6.74 9.14
N PRO A 75 19.83 7.78 9.55
CA PRO A 75 19.80 9.06 8.83
C PRO A 75 21.13 9.85 8.88
N LEU A 76 22.01 9.53 9.81
CA LEU A 76 23.28 10.22 9.98
C LEU A 76 24.44 9.55 9.22
N THR A 77 24.44 8.21 9.17
CA THR A 77 25.54 7.44 8.57
C THR A 77 25.20 6.81 7.24
N GLY A 78 23.88 6.67 6.92
CA GLY A 78 23.41 5.94 5.74
C GLY A 78 23.52 4.42 5.89
N GLU A 79 23.91 3.92 7.06
CA GLU A 79 24.03 2.49 7.32
C GLU A 79 22.66 1.81 7.39
N VAL A 80 22.54 0.63 6.79
CA VAL A 80 21.32 -0.20 6.90
C VAL A 80 21.25 -0.81 8.30
N LEU A 81 20.24 -0.39 9.05
CA LEU A 81 20.00 -0.87 10.42
C LEU A 81 19.21 -2.19 10.45
N SER A 82 18.30 -2.35 9.50
CA SER A 82 17.45 -3.55 9.38
C SER A 82 16.79 -3.62 8.01
N GLY A 83 16.77 -4.81 7.41
CA GLY A 83 15.92 -5.13 6.28
C GLY A 83 14.51 -5.48 6.75
N ILE A 84 13.50 -5.11 5.97
CA ILE A 84 12.11 -5.49 6.18
C ILE A 84 11.70 -6.45 5.09
N THR A 85 11.19 -7.60 5.48
CA THR A 85 10.67 -8.64 4.59
C THR A 85 9.22 -8.94 4.90
N THR A 86 8.53 -9.52 3.92
CA THR A 86 7.15 -9.97 4.10
C THR A 86 7.07 -11.17 5.04
N PRO A 87 6.17 -11.17 6.04
CA PRO A 87 6.00 -12.30 6.93
C PRO A 87 5.23 -13.49 6.32
N GLU A 88 4.44 -13.22 5.29
CA GLU A 88 3.62 -14.22 4.59
C GLU A 88 3.44 -13.82 3.12
N LYS A 89 2.98 -14.76 2.28
CA LYS A 89 2.59 -14.46 0.90
C LYS A 89 1.31 -13.60 0.88
N GLY A 90 1.28 -12.59 0.01
CA GLY A 90 0.10 -11.75 -0.15
C GLY A 90 0.29 -10.58 -1.11
N ILE A 91 -0.78 -9.80 -1.27
CA ILE A 91 -0.75 -8.55 -2.04
C ILE A 91 -0.43 -7.39 -1.09
N LEU A 92 0.65 -6.66 -1.35
CA LEU A 92 1.01 -5.47 -0.59
C LEU A 92 0.06 -4.31 -0.96
N PHE A 93 -1.03 -4.15 -0.21
CA PHE A 93 -2.05 -3.14 -0.50
C PHE A 93 -1.89 -1.85 0.30
N THR A 94 -1.02 -1.83 1.29
CA THR A 94 -0.64 -0.62 2.02
C THR A 94 0.86 -0.63 2.28
N ILE A 95 1.52 0.47 1.94
CA ILE A 95 2.93 0.70 2.25
C ILE A 95 3.10 2.13 2.75
N ARG A 96 3.98 2.31 3.73
CA ARG A 96 4.26 3.60 4.33
C ARG A 96 5.02 4.48 3.35
N GLU A 97 4.50 5.68 3.12
CA GLU A 97 5.18 6.70 2.28
C GLU A 97 6.02 7.68 3.12
N TYR A 98 5.64 7.92 4.38
CA TYR A 98 6.45 8.77 5.26
C TYR A 98 7.70 8.03 5.70
N PRO A 99 8.90 8.52 5.35
CA PRO A 99 10.12 7.74 5.54
C PRO A 99 10.55 7.62 7.00
N VAL A 100 10.22 8.58 7.86
CA VAL A 100 10.58 8.52 9.27
C VAL A 100 9.75 7.46 9.99
N VAL A 101 10.40 6.52 10.64
CA VAL A 101 9.78 5.46 11.43
C VAL A 101 10.38 5.38 12.82
N ASP A 102 9.52 5.12 13.79
CA ASP A 102 9.91 4.66 15.12
C ASP A 102 9.80 3.13 15.19
N GLU A 103 10.43 2.53 16.18
CA GLU A 103 10.23 1.12 16.48
C GLU A 103 8.74 0.85 16.73
N GLY A 104 8.20 -0.19 16.09
CA GLY A 104 6.78 -0.50 16.13
C GLY A 104 5.89 0.27 15.16
N SER A 105 6.41 1.27 14.43
CA SER A 105 5.64 1.97 13.39
C SER A 105 5.15 1.01 12.32
N LEU A 106 3.89 1.11 11.93
CA LEU A 106 3.34 0.34 10.81
C LEU A 106 4.08 0.69 9.51
N VAL A 107 4.64 -0.31 8.86
CA VAL A 107 5.34 -0.20 7.57
C VAL A 107 4.43 -0.59 6.42
N GLY A 108 3.69 -1.68 6.58
CA GLY A 108 2.82 -2.14 5.51
C GLY A 108 1.78 -3.16 5.96
N ARG A 109 0.87 -3.45 5.04
CA ARG A 109 -0.16 -4.47 5.20
C ARG A 109 -0.23 -5.32 3.95
N LEU A 110 -0.34 -6.63 4.15
CA LEU A 110 -0.57 -7.62 3.13
C LEU A 110 -1.99 -8.14 3.21
N LEU A 111 -2.61 -8.31 2.05
CA LEU A 111 -3.82 -9.09 1.90
C LEU A 111 -3.40 -10.51 1.54
N LYS A 112 -3.73 -11.50 2.36
CA LYS A 112 -3.43 -12.91 2.10
C LYS A 112 -4.12 -13.39 0.82
N VAL A 113 -3.44 -14.15 0.01
CA VAL A 113 -3.93 -14.73 -1.25
C VAL A 113 -3.86 -16.25 -1.20
#